data_9f9ece7948b5541eb5d65f3ec23d98ca
#
_entry.id   9f9ece7948b5541eb5d65f3ec23d98ca
#
_cell.length_a   1.000
_cell.length_b   1.000
_cell.length_c   1.000
_cell.angle_alpha   90.00
_cell.angle_beta   90.00
_cell.angle_gamma   90.00
#
_symmetry.space_group_name_H-M   'P 1'
#
loop_
_entity.id
_entity.type
_entity.pdbx_description
1 polymer ?
#
loop_
_entity_poly.entity_id
_entity_poly.type
_entity_poly.pdbx_seq_one_letter_code
_entity_poly.pdbx_strand_id
1 'polypeptide(L)'
;MGASDASIPLGISPWGNEHDLWMSKQGMDVTNESQAMRLGNYLQRGIAMEAINQVGGSIIADDPHAVHANGWASATPDCIIRQDERNVILEIKCTHEKAWDVVPEHYILQVHWQCWVHGIDQAYIAVLHGSSQVKVYEINIDLKSDWFSDCVTKCKKWWDTHIILGVEPVWGRGPANEPVKKAIRAAAGTSVEIDDALLGVLSRCVELKSEISWREEELKTLETAVKETLDSREIGIRDGKTLVTWKETTSKTFDSSAFKKAEPLTAAKYQKESVSRRYLLKEDAITSYTGVTA
;
A
#
# COMPACT_ATOMS: atom_id res chain seq x y z
N MET A 1 -5.66 17.57 5.63
CA MET A 1 -5.89 16.18 5.19
C MET A 1 -6.16 16.17 3.70
N GLY A 2 -5.28 15.59 2.91
CA GLY A 2 -5.46 15.46 1.46
C GLY A 2 -6.37 14.30 1.08
N ALA A 3 -6.91 14.33 -0.14
CA ALA A 3 -7.78 13.26 -0.64
C ALA A 3 -7.09 11.88 -0.69
N SER A 4 -5.84 11.82 -1.12
CA SER A 4 -5.03 10.58 -1.14
C SER A 4 -4.70 10.05 0.25
N ASP A 5 -4.68 10.93 1.27
CA ASP A 5 -4.37 10.56 2.65
C ASP A 5 -5.57 9.92 3.37
N ALA A 6 -6.80 10.25 2.95
CA ALA A 6 -8.03 9.88 3.65
C ALA A 6 -8.21 8.37 3.87
N SER A 7 -7.61 7.54 3.02
CA SER A 7 -7.64 6.08 3.13
C SER A 7 -6.76 5.53 4.26
N ILE A 8 -5.78 6.30 4.74
CA ILE A 8 -4.80 5.85 5.75
C ILE A 8 -5.43 5.71 7.15
N PRO A 9 -6.14 6.73 7.70
CA PRO A 9 -6.80 6.60 9.00
C PRO A 9 -7.88 5.52 9.07
N LEU A 10 -8.36 5.08 7.91
CA LEU A 10 -9.36 4.02 7.77
C LEU A 10 -8.74 2.62 7.69
N GLY A 11 -7.40 2.53 7.53
CA GLY A 11 -6.69 1.27 7.37
C GLY A 11 -6.91 0.58 6.02
N ILE A 12 -7.47 1.27 5.02
CA ILE A 12 -7.72 0.74 3.68
C ILE A 12 -6.67 1.14 2.64
N SER A 13 -5.71 1.99 3.02
CA SER A 13 -4.59 2.35 2.16
C SER A 13 -3.61 1.18 2.01
N PRO A 14 -3.26 0.77 0.79
CA PRO A 14 -2.20 -0.22 0.58
C PRO A 14 -0.78 0.38 0.62
N TRP A 15 -0.65 1.71 0.71
CA TRP A 15 0.60 2.42 0.46
C TRP A 15 1.26 3.04 1.69
N GLY A 16 0.50 3.32 2.74
CA GLY A 16 1.02 4.01 3.92
C GLY A 16 0.28 3.66 5.19
N ASN A 17 0.83 4.07 6.32
CA ASN A 17 0.25 3.90 7.64
C ASN A 17 0.08 5.25 8.34
N GLU A 18 -0.62 5.26 9.46
CA GLU A 18 -0.95 6.47 10.22
C GLU A 18 0.31 7.23 10.70
N HIS A 19 1.37 6.52 11.06
CA HIS A 19 2.61 7.14 11.51
C HIS A 19 3.37 7.83 10.37
N ASP A 20 3.45 7.19 9.18
CA ASP A 20 4.06 7.80 8.00
C ASP A 20 3.30 9.06 7.57
N LEU A 21 1.97 9.01 7.63
CA LEU A 21 1.13 10.19 7.36
C LEU A 21 1.41 11.31 8.36
N TRP A 22 1.47 10.99 9.65
CA TRP A 22 1.78 11.97 10.70
C TRP A 22 3.15 12.62 10.47
N MET A 23 4.19 11.82 10.21
CA MET A 23 5.54 12.31 9.89
C MET A 23 5.52 13.28 8.70
N SER A 24 4.82 12.90 7.62
CA SER A 24 4.65 13.76 6.43
C SER A 24 3.97 15.09 6.78
N LYS A 25 2.93 15.08 7.64
CA LYS A 25 2.24 16.30 8.08
C LYS A 25 3.10 17.17 9.01
N GLN A 26 4.13 16.61 9.64
CA GLN A 26 5.13 17.36 10.41
C GLN A 26 6.24 17.95 9.52
N GLY A 27 6.14 17.82 8.19
CA GLY A 27 7.16 18.30 7.26
C GLY A 27 8.39 17.40 7.15
N MET A 28 8.33 16.19 7.70
CA MET A 28 9.38 15.19 7.52
C MET A 28 9.11 14.46 6.21
N ASP A 29 9.94 14.73 5.20
CA ASP A 29 9.81 14.10 3.89
C ASP A 29 10.26 12.63 3.98
N VAL A 30 9.28 11.74 3.90
CA VAL A 30 9.47 10.28 4.05
C VAL A 30 9.37 9.55 2.73
N THR A 31 9.02 10.23 1.64
CA THR A 31 8.84 9.65 0.31
C THR A 31 9.97 10.04 -0.64
N ASN A 32 10.76 9.05 -1.10
CA ASN A 32 11.57 9.22 -2.30
C ASN A 32 10.70 8.94 -3.52
N GLU A 33 10.55 9.92 -4.39
CA GLU A 33 9.86 9.74 -5.66
C GLU A 33 10.48 8.59 -6.45
N SER A 34 9.71 7.52 -6.68
CA SER A 34 10.15 6.38 -7.47
C SER A 34 10.12 6.70 -8.97
N GLN A 35 10.86 5.91 -9.76
CA GLN A 35 10.78 6.02 -11.23
C GLN A 35 9.35 5.79 -11.74
N ALA A 36 8.60 4.87 -11.12
CA ALA A 36 7.22 4.60 -11.48
C ALA A 36 6.31 5.81 -11.22
N MET A 37 6.49 6.53 -10.11
CA MET A 37 5.75 7.76 -9.82
C MET A 37 6.04 8.84 -10.87
N ARG A 38 7.32 9.06 -11.22
CA ARG A 38 7.69 10.05 -12.28
C ARG A 38 7.09 9.68 -13.63
N LEU A 39 7.13 8.39 -14.00
CA LEU A 39 6.51 7.94 -15.26
C LEU A 39 5.00 8.14 -15.24
N GLY A 40 4.34 7.87 -14.12
CA GLY A 40 2.91 8.16 -13.93
C GLY A 40 2.61 9.64 -14.20
N ASN A 41 3.37 10.55 -13.60
CA ASN A 41 3.23 12.00 -13.80
C ASN A 41 3.42 12.41 -15.27
N TYR A 42 4.40 11.83 -15.97
CA TYR A 42 4.62 12.13 -17.40
C TYR A 42 3.49 11.62 -18.30
N LEU A 43 2.85 10.51 -17.94
CA LEU A 43 1.76 9.91 -18.72
C LEU A 43 0.39 10.53 -18.42
N GLN A 44 0.25 11.25 -17.30
CA GLN A 44 -1.01 11.80 -16.79
C GLN A 44 -1.80 12.55 -17.89
N ARG A 45 -1.15 13.47 -18.60
CA ARG A 45 -1.81 14.24 -19.65
C ARG A 45 -2.29 13.39 -20.83
N GLY A 46 -1.50 12.39 -21.24
CA GLY A 46 -1.91 11.46 -22.31
C GLY A 46 -3.11 10.61 -21.92
N ILE A 47 -3.13 10.11 -20.67
CA ILE A 47 -4.25 9.34 -20.13
C ILE A 47 -5.51 10.22 -20.02
N ALA A 48 -5.37 11.48 -19.57
CA ALA A 48 -6.47 12.44 -19.52
C ALA A 48 -7.10 12.68 -20.90
N MET A 49 -6.29 12.89 -21.93
CA MET A 49 -6.77 13.11 -23.30
C MET A 49 -7.50 11.89 -23.83
N GLU A 50 -6.99 10.68 -23.59
CA GLU A 50 -7.67 9.45 -24.00
C GLU A 50 -8.97 9.24 -23.22
N ALA A 51 -8.99 9.56 -21.92
CA ALA A 51 -10.24 9.52 -21.15
C ALA A 51 -11.31 10.46 -21.74
N ILE A 52 -10.94 11.68 -22.10
CA ILE A 52 -11.84 12.66 -22.72
C ILE A 52 -12.36 12.17 -24.07
N ASN A 53 -11.53 11.49 -24.88
CA ASN A 53 -11.98 10.87 -26.13
C ASN A 53 -13.09 9.83 -25.90
N GLN A 54 -13.06 9.14 -24.74
CA GLN A 54 -14.06 8.12 -24.41
C GLN A 54 -15.34 8.70 -23.80
N VAL A 55 -15.22 9.70 -22.91
CA VAL A 55 -16.38 10.22 -22.16
C VAL A 55 -16.90 11.56 -22.67
N GLY A 56 -16.14 12.26 -23.50
CA GLY A 56 -16.43 13.62 -23.96
C GLY A 56 -16.01 14.71 -22.98
N GLY A 57 -16.22 15.96 -23.38
CA GLY A 57 -15.91 17.13 -22.57
C GLY A 57 -14.57 17.79 -22.90
N SER A 58 -14.12 18.68 -22.02
CA SER A 58 -12.85 19.38 -22.14
C SER A 58 -12.25 19.69 -20.77
N ILE A 59 -10.92 19.66 -20.66
CA ILE A 59 -10.23 20.05 -19.40
C ILE A 59 -10.41 21.55 -19.19
N ILE A 60 -10.86 21.93 -18.01
CA ILE A 60 -11.00 23.32 -17.58
C ILE A 60 -10.03 23.70 -16.48
N ALA A 61 -9.46 22.72 -15.76
CA ALA A 61 -8.41 22.92 -14.79
C ALA A 61 -7.53 21.68 -14.69
N ASP A 62 -6.22 21.87 -14.61
CA ASP A 62 -5.20 20.85 -14.33
C ASP A 62 -4.70 21.07 -12.90
N ASP A 63 -4.58 20.01 -12.10
CA ASP A 63 -4.13 20.01 -10.69
C ASP A 63 -4.81 21.10 -9.81
N PRO A 64 -6.12 21.30 -9.88
CA PRO A 64 -6.78 22.38 -9.13
C PRO A 64 -6.79 22.07 -7.64
N HIS A 65 -6.06 22.89 -6.87
CA HIS A 65 -6.04 22.75 -5.42
C HIS A 65 -7.20 23.51 -4.77
N ALA A 66 -7.92 22.84 -3.88
CA ALA A 66 -8.95 23.47 -3.05
C ALA A 66 -8.84 23.00 -1.59
N VAL A 67 -9.32 23.90 -0.70
CA VAL A 67 -9.49 23.61 0.73
C VAL A 67 -10.97 23.72 1.05
N HIS A 68 -11.51 22.69 1.66
CA HIS A 68 -12.92 22.69 2.08
C HIS A 68 -13.17 23.76 3.15
N ALA A 69 -14.39 24.30 3.22
CA ALA A 69 -14.78 25.35 4.15
C ALA A 69 -14.50 25.04 5.63
N ASN A 70 -14.36 23.76 5.99
CA ASN A 70 -13.97 23.33 7.35
C ASN A 70 -12.49 23.58 7.69
N GLY A 71 -11.65 23.97 6.74
CA GLY A 71 -10.25 24.37 6.91
C GLY A 71 -9.23 23.25 7.11
N TRP A 72 -9.66 21.97 7.34
CA TRP A 72 -8.73 20.87 7.61
C TRP A 72 -8.64 19.84 6.46
N ALA A 73 -9.63 19.81 5.58
CA ALA A 73 -9.68 18.93 4.41
C ALA A 73 -9.27 19.70 3.15
N SER A 74 -8.47 19.08 2.29
CA SER A 74 -8.05 19.63 1.01
C SER A 74 -8.04 18.56 -0.08
N ALA A 75 -8.06 18.96 -1.33
CA ALA A 75 -7.95 18.06 -2.45
C ALA A 75 -7.31 18.74 -3.66
N THR A 76 -6.58 17.95 -4.44
CA THR A 76 -6.03 18.32 -5.73
C THR A 76 -6.30 17.15 -6.67
N PRO A 77 -7.44 17.11 -7.37
CA PRO A 77 -7.66 16.13 -8.42
C PRO A 77 -6.73 16.40 -9.61
N ASP A 78 -6.43 15.38 -10.38
CA ASP A 78 -5.57 15.52 -11.55
C ASP A 78 -6.15 16.49 -12.58
N CYS A 79 -7.46 16.42 -12.83
CA CYS A 79 -8.16 17.38 -13.70
C CYS A 79 -9.59 17.64 -13.22
N ILE A 80 -10.12 18.82 -13.60
CA ILE A 80 -11.55 19.05 -13.68
C ILE A 80 -11.90 19.19 -15.17
N ILE A 81 -12.90 18.46 -15.63
CA ILE A 81 -13.42 18.54 -16.98
C ILE A 81 -14.80 19.18 -16.99
N ARG A 82 -15.14 19.86 -18.09
CA ARG A 82 -16.49 20.33 -18.40
C ARG A 82 -17.14 19.34 -19.32
N GLN A 83 -18.25 18.75 -18.89
CA GLN A 83 -19.07 17.82 -19.66
C GLN A 83 -20.53 18.23 -19.50
N ASP A 84 -21.23 18.50 -20.59
CA ASP A 84 -22.64 18.88 -20.62
C ASP A 84 -23.03 19.93 -19.56
N GLU A 85 -22.29 21.05 -19.52
CA GLU A 85 -22.48 22.17 -18.57
C GLU A 85 -22.16 21.83 -17.09
N ARG A 86 -21.66 20.61 -16.79
CA ARG A 86 -21.28 20.18 -15.44
C ARG A 86 -19.77 20.10 -15.30
N ASN A 87 -19.29 20.36 -14.11
CA ASN A 87 -17.91 20.09 -13.72
C ASN A 87 -17.84 18.65 -13.21
N VAL A 88 -16.83 17.92 -13.66
CA VAL A 88 -16.60 16.51 -13.29
C VAL A 88 -15.15 16.35 -12.86
N ILE A 89 -14.90 15.68 -11.76
CA ILE A 89 -13.55 15.27 -11.35
C ILE A 89 -13.06 14.17 -12.28
N LEU A 90 -11.84 14.30 -12.77
CA LEU A 90 -11.13 13.26 -13.49
C LEU A 90 -9.83 12.95 -12.73
N GLU A 91 -9.81 11.81 -12.07
CA GLU A 91 -8.62 11.27 -11.41
C GLU A 91 -7.91 10.28 -12.32
N ILE A 92 -6.59 10.28 -12.35
CA ILE A 92 -5.79 9.50 -13.28
C ILE A 92 -4.92 8.50 -12.51
N LYS A 93 -4.88 7.27 -12.97
CA LYS A 93 -4.05 6.22 -12.38
C LYS A 93 -3.28 5.48 -13.47
N CYS A 94 -2.10 5.00 -13.08
CA CYS A 94 -1.27 4.13 -13.90
C CYS A 94 -0.91 2.90 -13.07
N THR A 95 -1.24 1.72 -13.57
CA THR A 95 -0.97 0.45 -12.87
C THR A 95 -0.52 -0.64 -13.83
N HIS A 96 0.26 -1.60 -13.33
CA HIS A 96 0.62 -2.80 -14.07
C HIS A 96 -0.45 -3.91 -13.97
N GLU A 97 -1.45 -3.73 -13.12
CA GLU A 97 -2.53 -4.67 -12.93
C GLU A 97 -3.43 -4.75 -14.16
N LYS A 98 -4.13 -5.88 -14.29
CA LYS A 98 -5.22 -6.02 -15.26
C LYS A 98 -6.35 -5.05 -14.92
N ALA A 99 -7.21 -4.76 -15.92
CA ALA A 99 -8.39 -3.95 -15.71
C ALA A 99 -9.21 -4.46 -14.50
N TRP A 100 -9.57 -3.54 -13.63
CA TRP A 100 -10.32 -3.89 -12.43
C TRP A 100 -11.75 -4.26 -12.79
N ASP A 101 -12.27 -5.31 -12.17
CA ASP A 101 -13.70 -5.63 -12.20
C ASP A 101 -14.44 -4.68 -11.24
N VAL A 102 -13.82 -4.36 -10.10
CA VAL A 102 -14.30 -3.39 -9.10
C VAL A 102 -13.17 -2.43 -8.78
N VAL A 103 -13.46 -1.13 -8.81
CA VAL A 103 -12.48 -0.09 -8.43
C VAL A 103 -12.12 -0.25 -6.95
N PRO A 104 -10.81 -0.26 -6.58
CA PRO A 104 -10.39 -0.35 -5.20
C PRO A 104 -10.97 0.75 -4.31
N GLU A 105 -11.42 0.38 -3.11
CA GLU A 105 -12.14 1.25 -2.19
C GLU A 105 -11.38 2.54 -1.83
N HIS A 106 -10.06 2.47 -1.68
CA HIS A 106 -9.24 3.65 -1.39
C HIS A 106 -9.26 4.70 -2.51
N TYR A 107 -9.44 4.30 -3.78
CA TYR A 107 -9.63 5.24 -4.89
C TYR A 107 -11.06 5.78 -4.94
N ILE A 108 -12.06 4.96 -4.61
CA ILE A 108 -13.44 5.43 -4.47
C ILE A 108 -13.51 6.51 -3.40
N LEU A 109 -12.89 6.29 -2.25
CA LEU A 109 -12.82 7.30 -1.19
C LEU A 109 -12.09 8.57 -1.64
N GLN A 110 -10.98 8.43 -2.36
CA GLN A 110 -10.20 9.57 -2.86
C GLN A 110 -11.07 10.50 -3.72
N VAL A 111 -11.82 9.95 -4.69
CA VAL A 111 -12.66 10.79 -5.55
C VAL A 111 -13.90 11.34 -4.84
N HIS A 112 -14.50 10.62 -3.88
CA HIS A 112 -15.56 11.17 -3.02
C HIS A 112 -15.05 12.38 -2.22
N TRP A 113 -13.83 12.26 -1.68
CA TRP A 113 -13.19 13.36 -0.94
C TRP A 113 -12.93 14.57 -1.84
N GLN A 114 -12.41 14.34 -3.06
CA GLN A 114 -12.20 15.40 -4.06
C GLN A 114 -13.52 16.08 -4.42
N CYS A 115 -14.55 15.31 -4.70
CA CYS A 115 -15.89 15.81 -4.99
C CYS A 115 -16.45 16.67 -3.83
N TRP A 116 -16.31 16.19 -2.60
CA TRP A 116 -16.74 16.88 -1.41
C TRP A 116 -16.02 18.23 -1.22
N VAL A 117 -14.68 18.25 -1.41
CA VAL A 117 -13.88 19.47 -1.24
C VAL A 117 -14.19 20.51 -2.33
N HIS A 118 -14.40 20.07 -3.57
CA HIS A 118 -14.67 20.95 -4.72
C HIS A 118 -16.14 21.28 -4.92
N GLY A 119 -17.06 20.65 -4.18
CA GLY A 119 -18.50 20.83 -4.37
C GLY A 119 -18.99 20.28 -5.71
N ILE A 120 -18.38 19.20 -6.20
CA ILE A 120 -18.70 18.51 -7.47
C ILE A 120 -19.34 17.16 -7.12
N ASP A 121 -20.33 16.73 -7.90
CA ASP A 121 -21.11 15.52 -7.64
C ASP A 121 -20.89 14.40 -8.67
N GLN A 122 -19.92 14.58 -9.56
CA GLN A 122 -19.56 13.59 -10.58
C GLN A 122 -18.05 13.36 -10.64
N ALA A 123 -17.62 12.12 -10.84
CA ALA A 123 -16.22 11.78 -10.99
C ALA A 123 -16.01 10.58 -11.92
N TYR A 124 -14.88 10.62 -12.64
CA TYR A 124 -14.31 9.50 -13.35
C TYR A 124 -12.92 9.17 -12.77
N ILE A 125 -12.56 7.88 -12.83
CA ILE A 125 -11.19 7.43 -12.65
C ILE A 125 -10.73 6.83 -13.97
N ALA A 126 -9.74 7.48 -14.59
CA ALA A 126 -9.11 6.99 -15.82
C ALA A 126 -7.83 6.24 -15.47
N VAL A 127 -7.74 4.99 -15.90
CA VAL A 127 -6.64 4.10 -15.51
C VAL A 127 -5.95 3.54 -16.74
N LEU A 128 -4.64 3.79 -16.83
CA LEU A 128 -3.79 3.05 -17.77
C LEU A 128 -3.43 1.71 -17.14
N HIS A 129 -4.01 0.63 -17.66
CA HIS A 129 -3.72 -0.74 -17.29
C HIS A 129 -2.61 -1.32 -18.17
N GLY A 130 -1.50 -1.69 -17.53
CA GLY A 130 -0.31 -2.14 -18.27
C GLY A 130 0.27 -1.02 -19.13
N SER A 131 0.42 -1.26 -20.44
CA SER A 131 1.06 -0.30 -21.36
C SER A 131 0.16 0.18 -22.51
N SER A 132 -1.09 -0.29 -22.62
CA SER A 132 -1.86 -0.12 -23.85
C SER A 132 -3.35 0.11 -23.69
N GLN A 133 -3.92 0.00 -22.50
CA GLN A 133 -5.35 0.13 -22.31
C GLN A 133 -5.68 1.22 -21.27
N VAL A 134 -6.33 2.28 -21.72
CA VAL A 134 -6.98 3.24 -20.82
C VAL A 134 -8.44 2.83 -20.67
N LYS A 135 -8.83 2.59 -19.41
CA LYS A 135 -10.23 2.32 -19.05
C LYS A 135 -10.73 3.43 -18.14
N VAL A 136 -11.91 3.94 -18.43
CA VAL A 136 -12.56 4.98 -17.63
C VAL A 136 -13.66 4.34 -16.80
N TYR A 137 -13.63 4.60 -15.50
CA TYR A 137 -14.63 4.14 -14.53
C TYR A 137 -15.44 5.34 -14.06
N GLU A 138 -16.73 5.31 -14.29
CA GLU A 138 -17.65 6.26 -13.70
C GLU A 138 -17.91 5.88 -12.25
N ILE A 139 -17.75 6.83 -11.33
CA ILE A 139 -17.93 6.59 -9.91
C ILE A 139 -19.22 7.23 -9.45
N ASN A 140 -20.11 6.39 -8.91
CA ASN A 140 -21.33 6.88 -8.28
C ASN A 140 -20.99 7.64 -6.99
N ILE A 141 -21.10 8.96 -7.02
CA ILE A 141 -20.78 9.84 -5.91
C ILE A 141 -22.02 10.03 -5.03
N ASP A 142 -21.96 9.56 -3.80
CA ASP A 142 -22.98 9.82 -2.77
C ASP A 142 -22.32 10.42 -1.51
N LEU A 143 -22.23 11.75 -1.51
CA LEU A 143 -21.64 12.51 -0.41
C LEU A 143 -22.52 12.54 0.86
N LYS A 144 -23.74 12.03 0.78
CA LYS A 144 -24.69 11.96 1.90
C LYS A 144 -24.80 10.56 2.48
N SER A 145 -24.10 9.57 1.91
CA SER A 145 -24.10 8.21 2.41
C SER A 145 -23.52 8.13 3.83
N ASP A 146 -24.02 7.21 4.62
CA ASP A 146 -23.50 6.92 5.96
C ASP A 146 -22.03 6.50 5.88
N TRP A 147 -21.67 5.71 4.84
CA TRP A 147 -20.29 5.30 4.60
C TRP A 147 -19.33 6.48 4.47
N PHE A 148 -19.66 7.48 3.61
CA PHE A 148 -18.78 8.64 3.42
C PHE A 148 -18.74 9.53 4.66
N SER A 149 -19.88 9.73 5.33
CA SER A 149 -19.98 10.46 6.61
C SER A 149 -19.09 9.83 7.69
N ASP A 150 -19.09 8.51 7.81
CA ASP A 150 -18.22 7.75 8.72
C ASP A 150 -16.74 7.91 8.36
N CYS A 151 -16.41 7.88 7.07
CA CYS A 151 -15.04 8.12 6.60
C CYS A 151 -14.55 9.53 7.00
N VAL A 152 -15.32 10.55 6.75
CA VAL A 152 -14.99 11.94 7.12
C VAL A 152 -14.84 12.07 8.64
N THR A 153 -15.73 11.45 9.42
CA THR A 153 -15.70 11.48 10.90
C THR A 153 -14.42 10.82 11.43
N LYS A 154 -14.04 9.66 10.91
CA LYS A 154 -12.81 8.97 11.31
C LYS A 154 -11.55 9.76 10.93
N CYS A 155 -11.51 10.32 9.72
CA CYS A 155 -10.42 11.20 9.29
C CYS A 155 -10.31 12.45 10.16
N LYS A 156 -11.45 13.09 10.53
CA LYS A 156 -11.46 14.25 11.42
C LYS A 156 -10.95 13.90 12.82
N LYS A 157 -11.38 12.77 13.38
CA LYS A 157 -10.90 12.31 14.69
C LYS A 157 -9.38 12.06 14.66
N TRP A 158 -8.88 11.43 13.60
CA TRP A 158 -7.45 11.23 13.42
C TRP A 158 -6.70 12.58 13.36
N TRP A 159 -7.21 13.51 12.53
CA TRP A 159 -6.64 14.85 12.38
C TRP A 159 -6.57 15.61 13.71
N ASP A 160 -7.67 15.61 14.47
CA ASP A 160 -7.73 16.30 15.76
C ASP A 160 -6.75 15.67 16.76
N THR A 161 -6.69 14.35 16.83
CA THR A 161 -5.82 13.65 17.77
C THR A 161 -4.35 13.84 17.43
N HIS A 162 -3.97 13.66 16.18
CA HIS A 162 -2.57 13.55 15.80
C HIS A 162 -1.97 14.87 15.31
N ILE A 163 -2.75 15.71 14.65
CA ILE A 163 -2.24 16.98 14.11
C ILE A 163 -2.54 18.14 15.07
N ILE A 164 -3.76 18.24 15.59
CA ILE A 164 -4.14 19.37 16.46
C ILE A 164 -3.62 19.17 17.90
N LEU A 165 -3.82 17.99 18.48
CA LEU A 165 -3.35 17.67 19.84
C LEU A 165 -1.90 17.18 19.88
N GLY A 166 -1.28 16.88 18.72
CA GLY A 166 0.13 16.46 18.63
C GLY A 166 0.43 15.07 19.17
N VAL A 167 -0.57 14.20 19.30
CA VAL A 167 -0.36 12.83 19.79
C VAL A 167 0.21 11.98 18.65
N GLU A 168 1.41 11.44 18.85
CA GLU A 168 2.05 10.56 17.86
C GLU A 168 1.25 9.25 17.68
N PRO A 169 0.94 8.84 16.42
CA PRO A 169 0.31 7.55 16.17
C PRO A 169 1.21 6.37 16.56
N VAL A 170 0.61 5.26 16.94
CA VAL A 170 1.36 4.03 17.23
C VAL A 170 2.02 3.49 15.97
N TRP A 171 3.32 3.16 16.08
CA TRP A 171 4.08 2.52 15.01
C TRP A 171 3.46 1.18 14.61
N GLY A 172 3.40 0.89 13.31
CA GLY A 172 3.15 -0.46 12.82
C GLY A 172 1.70 -0.81 12.48
N ARG A 173 0.78 0.14 12.42
CA ARG A 173 -0.56 -0.09 11.84
C ARG A 173 -0.53 0.22 10.34
N GLY A 174 -0.74 -0.81 9.50
CA GLY A 174 -0.77 -0.70 8.03
C GLY A 174 0.55 -1.07 7.34
N PRO A 175 0.62 -0.96 6.01
CA PRO A 175 1.81 -1.26 5.24
C PRO A 175 2.97 -0.36 5.64
N ALA A 176 4.11 -0.97 5.93
CA ALA A 176 5.30 -0.23 6.34
C ALA A 176 5.96 0.45 5.12
N ASN A 177 6.12 1.76 5.19
CA ASN A 177 6.91 2.48 4.19
C ASN A 177 8.41 2.22 4.42
N GLU A 178 9.03 1.41 3.54
CA GLU A 178 10.47 1.12 3.57
C GLU A 178 11.37 2.38 3.57
N PRO A 179 11.03 3.50 2.90
CA PRO A 179 11.81 4.73 2.94
C PRO A 179 11.96 5.34 4.33
N VAL A 180 10.94 5.30 5.19
CA VAL A 180 11.01 5.84 6.56
C VAL A 180 12.05 5.11 7.38
N LYS A 181 12.08 3.77 7.28
CA LYS A 181 13.09 2.94 7.96
C LYS A 181 14.52 3.26 7.51
N LYS A 182 14.71 3.71 6.25
CA LYS A 182 16.01 4.13 5.71
C LYS A 182 16.44 5.52 6.16
N ALA A 183 15.49 6.42 6.40
CA ALA A 183 15.78 7.78 6.85
C ALA A 183 16.26 7.84 8.30
N ILE A 184 15.76 6.95 9.16
CA ILE A 184 16.20 6.86 10.57
C ILE A 184 17.49 6.04 10.64
N ARG A 185 18.63 6.72 10.59
CA ARG A 185 19.92 6.09 10.83
C ARG A 185 20.04 5.73 12.31
N ALA A 186 20.30 4.43 12.61
CA ALA A 186 20.61 4.03 13.96
C ALA A 186 21.94 4.66 14.41
N ALA A 187 21.93 5.36 15.53
CA ALA A 187 23.15 5.70 16.23
C ALA A 187 23.69 4.39 16.85
N ALA A 188 24.87 3.95 16.42
CA ALA A 188 25.45 2.70 16.89
C ALA A 188 25.68 2.74 18.39
N GLY A 189 25.29 1.67 19.11
CA GLY A 189 25.50 1.53 20.55
C GLY A 189 24.50 2.30 21.43
N THR A 190 23.45 2.91 20.85
CA THR A 190 22.37 3.52 21.63
C THR A 190 21.29 2.50 21.98
N SER A 191 20.65 2.67 23.14
CA SER A 191 19.52 1.86 23.62
C SER A 191 18.41 2.77 24.14
N VAL A 192 17.20 2.23 24.18
CA VAL A 192 16.04 2.84 24.81
C VAL A 192 15.44 1.84 25.79
N GLU A 193 14.98 2.32 26.93
CA GLU A 193 14.22 1.50 27.88
C GLU A 193 12.84 1.18 27.31
N ILE A 194 12.44 -0.08 27.44
CA ILE A 194 11.16 -0.59 26.98
C ILE A 194 10.14 -0.45 28.11
N ASP A 195 9.12 0.36 27.91
CA ASP A 195 8.01 0.48 28.86
C ASP A 195 7.03 -0.71 28.80
N ASP A 196 6.12 -0.80 29.77
CA ASP A 196 5.15 -1.89 29.86
C ASP A 196 4.22 -1.96 28.64
N ALA A 197 3.88 -0.82 28.02
CA ALA A 197 3.03 -0.78 26.83
C ALA A 197 3.73 -1.42 25.63
N LEU A 198 5.00 -1.05 25.40
CA LEU A 198 5.80 -1.64 24.32
C LEU A 198 6.17 -3.09 24.61
N LEU A 199 6.39 -3.46 25.89
CA LEU A 199 6.60 -4.85 26.31
C LEU A 199 5.40 -5.71 25.96
N GLY A 200 4.15 -5.23 26.17
CA GLY A 200 2.94 -5.90 25.75
C GLY A 200 2.85 -6.11 24.22
N VAL A 201 3.29 -5.13 23.44
CA VAL A 201 3.38 -5.28 21.96
C VAL A 201 4.41 -6.33 21.57
N LEU A 202 5.58 -6.35 22.20
CA LEU A 202 6.62 -7.35 21.93
C LEU A 202 6.16 -8.76 22.30
N SER A 203 5.45 -8.91 23.42
CA SER A 203 4.82 -10.17 23.82
C SER A 203 3.86 -10.68 22.75
N ARG A 204 2.98 -9.80 22.26
CA ARG A 204 2.05 -10.18 21.19
C ARG A 204 2.76 -10.55 19.87
N CYS A 205 3.91 -9.93 19.59
CA CYS A 205 4.73 -10.33 18.44
C CYS A 205 5.29 -11.76 18.61
N VAL A 206 5.69 -12.15 19.81
CA VAL A 206 6.17 -13.52 20.10
C VAL A 206 5.04 -14.53 19.92
N GLU A 207 3.87 -14.26 20.51
CA GLU A 207 2.68 -15.11 20.37
C GLU A 207 2.30 -15.32 18.90
N LEU A 208 2.22 -14.22 18.12
CA LEU A 208 1.87 -14.29 16.70
C LEU A 208 2.88 -15.08 15.88
N LYS A 209 4.17 -14.96 16.20
CA LYS A 209 5.20 -15.75 15.52
C LYS A 209 5.05 -17.24 15.80
N SER A 210 4.74 -17.60 17.04
CA SER A 210 4.47 -18.97 17.43
C SER A 210 3.21 -19.54 16.73
N GLU A 211 2.12 -18.76 16.70
CA GLU A 211 0.89 -19.12 15.98
C GLU A 211 1.17 -19.33 14.48
N ILE A 212 1.94 -18.43 13.84
CA ILE A 212 2.31 -18.55 12.43
C ILE A 212 3.14 -19.81 12.18
N SER A 213 4.19 -20.04 12.98
CA SER A 213 5.05 -21.23 12.86
C SER A 213 4.26 -22.52 12.97
N TRP A 214 3.35 -22.58 13.94
CA TRP A 214 2.49 -23.76 14.10
C TRP A 214 1.55 -23.98 12.90
N ARG A 215 0.96 -22.90 12.37
CA ARG A 215 0.11 -22.97 11.18
C ARG A 215 0.88 -23.33 9.90
N GLU A 216 2.11 -22.88 9.78
CA GLU A 216 2.98 -23.26 8.65
C GLU A 216 3.34 -24.74 8.70
N GLU A 217 3.57 -25.30 9.88
CA GLU A 217 3.85 -26.73 10.06
C GLU A 217 2.61 -27.59 9.80
N GLU A 218 1.43 -27.17 10.26
CA GLU A 218 0.14 -27.80 9.93
C GLU A 218 -0.10 -27.80 8.42
N LEU A 219 0.08 -26.66 7.75
CA LEU A 219 -0.06 -26.54 6.29
C LEU A 219 0.91 -27.47 5.55
N LYS A 220 2.17 -27.48 5.96
CA LYS A 220 3.19 -28.35 5.37
C LYS A 220 2.83 -29.83 5.49
N THR A 221 2.23 -30.23 6.62
CA THR A 221 1.77 -31.60 6.84
C THR A 221 0.62 -31.96 5.89
N LEU A 222 -0.35 -31.06 5.74
CA LEU A 222 -1.48 -31.23 4.81
C LEU A 222 -1.03 -31.26 3.35
N GLU A 223 -0.10 -30.38 2.95
CA GLU A 223 0.48 -30.38 1.61
C GLU A 223 1.25 -31.68 1.34
N THR A 224 1.94 -32.22 2.33
CA THR A 224 2.66 -33.50 2.20
C THR A 224 1.69 -34.62 1.94
N ALA A 225 0.58 -34.72 2.69
CA ALA A 225 -0.46 -35.71 2.45
C ALA A 225 -1.08 -35.61 1.05
N VAL A 226 -1.25 -34.39 0.52
CA VAL A 226 -1.71 -34.16 -0.87
C VAL A 226 -0.68 -34.68 -1.87
N LYS A 227 0.62 -34.37 -1.66
CA LYS A 227 1.72 -34.83 -2.53
C LYS A 227 1.85 -36.36 -2.53
N GLU A 228 1.75 -36.98 -1.35
CA GLU A 228 1.74 -38.45 -1.21
C GLU A 228 0.57 -39.09 -1.96
N THR A 229 -0.61 -38.46 -1.92
CA THR A 229 -1.80 -38.93 -2.66
C THR A 229 -1.64 -38.76 -4.18
N LEU A 230 -0.98 -37.70 -4.63
CA LEU A 230 -0.66 -37.49 -6.05
C LEU A 230 0.37 -38.51 -6.57
N ASP A 231 1.31 -38.92 -5.70
CA ASP A 231 2.39 -39.85 -6.02
C ASP A 231 3.15 -39.38 -7.30
N SER A 232 3.09 -40.17 -8.37
CA SER A 232 3.72 -39.85 -9.68
C SER A 232 2.84 -38.98 -10.60
N ARG A 233 1.68 -38.56 -10.16
CA ARG A 233 0.74 -37.79 -10.98
C ARG A 233 0.92 -36.29 -10.78
N GLU A 234 0.86 -35.55 -11.89
CA GLU A 234 1.05 -34.11 -11.86
C GLU A 234 -0.22 -33.30 -11.52
N ILE A 235 -1.41 -33.89 -11.63
CA ILE A 235 -2.67 -33.17 -11.57
C ILE A 235 -3.68 -33.93 -10.69
N GLY A 236 -4.25 -33.26 -9.70
CA GLY A 236 -5.41 -33.74 -8.95
C GLY A 236 -6.68 -33.07 -9.46
N ILE A 237 -7.70 -33.88 -9.76
CA ILE A 237 -8.98 -33.42 -10.31
C ILE A 237 -10.15 -33.92 -9.48
N ARG A 238 -11.26 -33.14 -9.49
CA ARG A 238 -12.57 -33.57 -8.98
C ARG A 238 -13.65 -33.02 -9.91
N ASP A 239 -14.58 -33.88 -10.31
CA ASP A 239 -15.70 -33.53 -11.20
C ASP A 239 -15.25 -32.83 -12.50
N GLY A 240 -14.12 -33.29 -13.05
CA GLY A 240 -13.50 -32.74 -14.27
C GLY A 240 -12.75 -31.40 -14.07
N LYS A 241 -12.73 -30.86 -12.85
CA LYS A 241 -11.99 -29.62 -12.52
C LYS A 241 -10.66 -29.93 -11.86
N THR A 242 -9.61 -29.25 -12.32
CA THR A 242 -8.29 -29.29 -11.68
C THR A 242 -8.31 -28.55 -10.36
N LEU A 243 -7.97 -29.25 -9.28
CA LEU A 243 -7.89 -28.67 -7.92
C LEU A 243 -6.46 -28.43 -7.49
N VAL A 244 -5.51 -29.25 -7.94
CA VAL A 244 -4.10 -29.14 -7.58
C VAL A 244 -3.21 -29.59 -8.72
N THR A 245 -2.05 -28.94 -8.84
CA THR A 245 -0.99 -29.35 -9.78
C THR A 245 0.33 -29.45 -9.05
N TRP A 246 1.09 -30.50 -9.29
CA TRP A 246 2.42 -30.72 -8.76
C TRP A 246 3.34 -31.26 -9.87
N LYS A 247 3.84 -30.31 -10.69
CA LYS A 247 4.61 -30.62 -11.89
C LYS A 247 6.10 -30.49 -11.66
N GLU A 248 6.85 -31.38 -12.27
CA GLU A 248 8.30 -31.21 -12.34
C GLU A 248 8.66 -30.06 -13.28
N THR A 249 9.51 -29.15 -12.78
CA THR A 249 9.99 -28.00 -13.56
C THR A 249 11.51 -27.95 -13.47
N THR A 250 12.16 -27.84 -14.61
CA THR A 250 13.60 -27.62 -14.67
C THR A 250 13.90 -26.15 -14.83
N SER A 251 14.60 -25.57 -13.87
CA SER A 251 15.08 -24.19 -13.95
C SER A 251 16.61 -24.14 -13.93
N LYS A 252 17.18 -23.21 -14.72
CA LYS A 252 18.62 -22.92 -14.65
C LYS A 252 18.80 -21.67 -13.81
N THR A 253 19.43 -21.82 -12.65
CA THR A 253 19.78 -20.69 -11.77
C THR A 253 21.27 -20.42 -11.84
N PHE A 254 21.65 -19.15 -11.76
CA PHE A 254 23.06 -18.77 -11.70
C PHE A 254 23.64 -19.14 -10.32
N ASP A 255 24.64 -20.02 -10.31
CA ASP A 255 25.34 -20.35 -9.07
C ASP A 255 26.35 -19.26 -8.72
N SER A 256 25.86 -18.28 -7.95
CA SER A 256 26.67 -17.15 -7.51
C SER A 256 27.80 -17.55 -6.57
N SER A 257 27.68 -18.66 -5.86
CA SER A 257 28.71 -19.16 -4.94
C SER A 257 29.87 -19.81 -5.72
N ALA A 258 29.55 -20.64 -6.70
CA ALA A 258 30.54 -21.23 -7.62
C ALA A 258 31.21 -20.11 -8.44
N PHE A 259 30.46 -19.15 -8.94
CA PHE A 259 31.00 -18.00 -9.70
C PHE A 259 31.98 -17.16 -8.86
N LYS A 260 31.63 -16.82 -7.61
CA LYS A 260 32.51 -16.08 -6.71
C LYS A 260 33.82 -16.80 -6.40
N LYS A 261 33.79 -18.15 -6.38
CA LYS A 261 35.01 -18.96 -6.19
C LYS A 261 35.85 -19.00 -7.43
N ALA A 262 35.22 -19.15 -8.60
CA ALA A 262 35.94 -19.29 -9.89
C ALA A 262 36.47 -17.92 -10.37
N GLU A 263 35.72 -16.86 -10.19
CA GLU A 263 36.00 -15.53 -10.76
C GLU A 263 35.92 -14.41 -9.70
N PRO A 264 36.78 -14.45 -8.64
CA PRO A 264 36.64 -13.54 -7.49
C PRO A 264 36.85 -12.07 -7.86
N LEU A 265 37.76 -11.75 -8.77
CA LEU A 265 38.02 -10.38 -9.20
C LEU A 265 36.88 -9.81 -10.04
N THR A 266 36.26 -10.65 -10.84
CA THR A 266 35.07 -10.27 -11.63
C THR A 266 33.86 -10.08 -10.70
N ALA A 267 33.63 -11.00 -9.78
CA ALA A 267 32.55 -10.91 -8.81
C ALA A 267 32.64 -9.64 -7.94
N ALA A 268 33.84 -9.25 -7.51
CA ALA A 268 34.05 -8.05 -6.71
C ALA A 268 33.61 -6.75 -7.41
N LYS A 269 33.76 -6.66 -8.75
CA LYS A 269 33.34 -5.49 -9.54
C LYS A 269 31.81 -5.28 -9.54
N TYR A 270 31.05 -6.35 -9.30
CA TYR A 270 29.58 -6.33 -9.31
C TYR A 270 28.97 -6.43 -7.90
N GLN A 271 29.80 -6.35 -6.84
CA GLN A 271 29.29 -6.26 -5.48
C GLN A 271 28.78 -4.85 -5.21
N LYS A 272 27.59 -4.76 -4.61
CA LYS A 272 26.99 -3.52 -4.17
C LYS A 272 26.90 -3.54 -2.64
N GLU A 273 27.46 -2.54 -1.99
CA GLU A 273 27.23 -2.35 -0.57
C GLU A 273 25.80 -1.88 -0.31
N SER A 274 25.14 -2.55 0.62
CA SER A 274 23.83 -2.12 1.13
C SER A 274 23.87 -2.04 2.65
N VAL A 275 23.37 -0.94 3.20
CA VAL A 275 23.20 -0.78 4.64
C VAL A 275 21.75 -1.15 4.98
N SER A 276 21.58 -2.13 5.85
CA SER A 276 20.26 -2.54 6.34
C SER A 276 20.26 -2.65 7.86
N ARG A 277 19.09 -2.40 8.48
CA ARG A 277 18.87 -2.67 9.92
C ARG A 277 18.21 -4.03 10.05
N ARG A 278 18.82 -4.93 10.83
CA ARG A 278 18.23 -6.24 11.11
C ARG A 278 17.39 -6.14 12.39
N TYR A 279 16.07 -6.33 12.25
CA TYR A 279 15.18 -6.52 13.38
C TYR A 279 15.29 -7.94 13.92
N LEU A 280 15.54 -8.09 15.22
CA LEU A 280 15.65 -9.39 15.88
C LEU A 280 14.94 -9.32 17.22
N LEU A 281 13.87 -10.10 17.39
CA LEU A 281 13.23 -10.32 18.68
C LEU A 281 14.06 -11.29 19.52
N LYS A 282 14.30 -10.93 20.78
CA LYS A 282 14.91 -11.80 21.78
C LYS A 282 13.78 -12.49 22.55
N GLU A 283 13.21 -13.55 21.95
CA GLU A 283 11.98 -14.19 22.41
C GLU A 283 12.10 -14.69 23.85
N ASP A 284 13.20 -15.38 24.18
CA ASP A 284 13.47 -15.86 25.56
C ASP A 284 13.47 -14.73 26.60
N ALA A 285 14.06 -13.59 26.26
CA ALA A 285 14.09 -12.44 27.14
C ALA A 285 12.69 -11.84 27.35
N ILE A 286 11.92 -11.69 26.28
CA ILE A 286 10.55 -11.16 26.34
C ILE A 286 9.69 -12.09 27.17
N THR A 287 9.75 -13.39 26.93
CA THR A 287 9.02 -14.43 27.67
C THR A 287 9.35 -14.39 29.18
N SER A 288 10.60 -14.14 29.53
CA SER A 288 10.99 -14.06 30.96
C SER A 288 10.33 -12.89 31.72
N TYR A 289 9.98 -11.81 31.03
CA TYR A 289 9.27 -10.66 31.62
C TYR A 289 7.75 -10.84 31.63
N THR A 290 7.20 -11.51 30.64
CA THR A 290 5.74 -11.55 30.42
C THR A 290 5.09 -12.87 30.84
N GLY A 291 5.88 -13.94 31.05
CA GLY A 291 5.38 -15.29 31.35
C GLY A 291 4.65 -15.96 30.18
N VAL A 292 4.64 -15.34 29.01
CA VAL A 292 4.07 -15.90 27.80
C VAL A 292 5.06 -16.91 27.22
N THR A 293 4.67 -18.19 27.19
CA THR A 293 5.46 -19.26 26.55
C THR A 293 5.16 -19.26 25.04
N ALA A 294 6.24 -19.33 24.24
CA ALA A 294 6.17 -19.47 22.78
C ALA A 294 5.56 -20.82 22.36
#